data_6f64a4d9c4308025840a84d8800f5006
#
_entry.id   6f64a4d9c4308025840a84d8800f5006
#
_cell.length_a   1.000
_cell.length_b   1.000
_cell.length_c   1.000
_cell.angle_alpha   90.00
_cell.angle_beta   90.00
_cell.angle_gamma   90.00
#
_symmetry.space_group_name_H-M   'P 1'
#
loop_
_entity.id
_entity.type
_entity.pdbx_description
1 polymer ?
#
loop_
_entity_poly.entity_id
_entity_poly.type
_entity_poly.pdbx_seq_one_letter_code
_entity_poly.pdbx_strand_id
1 'polypeptide(L)'
;LNRDMKIEEKLVATRFYKKEFSGKILLDYKKIRNYAVEAIKKFDIRPDNPEISTKSLSGGNAQKIIVARELGSESDLLIASQPTRGIDIGSIEFIRKNINEYKSRGKGILLVSAELEEVMSLSDRIIVMYEGGIAGILSAEEATEENVGFLMTGGNKANEYEK
;
A
#
# COMPACT_ATOMS: atom_id res chain seq x y z
N LEU A 1 -6.56 -4.91 -12.37
CA LEU A 1 -6.74 -6.17 -11.61
C LEU A 1 -7.84 -6.99 -12.26
N ASN A 2 -7.57 -8.25 -12.61
CA ASN A 2 -8.62 -9.16 -13.08
C ASN A 2 -9.64 -9.35 -11.94
N ARG A 3 -10.84 -8.83 -12.11
CA ARG A 3 -11.88 -8.83 -11.07
C ARG A 3 -12.58 -10.19 -10.91
N ASP A 4 -12.37 -11.11 -11.85
CA ASP A 4 -13.03 -12.42 -11.83
C ASP A 4 -12.30 -13.48 -11.00
N MET A 5 -11.08 -13.18 -10.54
CA MET A 5 -10.32 -14.06 -9.64
C MET A 5 -10.96 -14.16 -8.26
N LYS A 6 -10.86 -15.33 -7.64
CA LYS A 6 -11.21 -15.56 -6.24
C LYS A 6 -10.26 -14.83 -5.30
N ILE A 7 -10.70 -14.55 -4.07
CA ILE A 7 -9.86 -13.92 -3.02
C ILE A 7 -8.59 -14.74 -2.80
N GLU A 8 -8.70 -16.07 -2.64
CA GLU A 8 -7.55 -16.96 -2.43
C GLU A 8 -6.52 -16.88 -3.56
N GLU A 9 -6.95 -16.79 -4.80
CA GLU A 9 -6.08 -16.68 -5.97
C GLU A 9 -5.35 -15.33 -5.98
N LYS A 10 -6.06 -14.25 -5.65
CA LYS A 10 -5.45 -12.91 -5.61
C LYS A 10 -4.43 -12.73 -4.53
N LEU A 11 -4.65 -13.31 -3.36
CA LEU A 11 -3.71 -13.24 -2.24
C LEU A 11 -2.36 -13.87 -2.56
N VAL A 12 -2.32 -14.88 -3.45
CA VAL A 12 -1.09 -15.56 -3.84
C VAL A 12 -0.59 -15.21 -5.24
N ALA A 13 -1.26 -14.33 -5.97
CA ALA A 13 -1.03 -14.06 -7.39
C ALA A 13 0.41 -13.64 -7.73
N THR A 14 1.13 -13.01 -6.83
CA THR A 14 2.53 -12.57 -7.03
C THR A 14 3.56 -13.60 -6.56
N ARG A 15 3.13 -14.71 -5.92
CA ARG A 15 4.03 -15.69 -5.30
C ARG A 15 3.55 -17.14 -5.37
N PHE A 16 2.57 -17.44 -6.21
CA PHE A 16 2.03 -18.79 -6.40
C PHE A 16 3.12 -19.83 -6.78
N TYR A 17 4.22 -19.38 -7.40
CA TYR A 17 5.36 -20.19 -7.80
C TYR A 17 6.30 -20.58 -6.65
N LYS A 18 6.16 -19.95 -5.47
CA LYS A 18 6.99 -20.31 -4.31
C LYS A 18 6.66 -21.71 -3.81
N LYS A 19 7.66 -22.40 -3.27
CA LYS A 19 7.53 -23.79 -2.74
C LYS A 19 6.46 -23.94 -1.66
N GLU A 20 6.10 -22.86 -0.99
CA GLU A 20 5.01 -22.86 -0.01
C GLU A 20 3.64 -23.13 -0.63
N PHE A 21 3.42 -22.73 -1.90
CA PHE A 21 2.14 -22.87 -2.61
C PHE A 21 2.20 -23.84 -3.78
N SER A 22 3.38 -24.25 -4.20
CA SER A 22 3.58 -25.16 -5.35
C SER A 22 4.33 -26.39 -4.95
N GLY A 23 3.86 -27.55 -5.44
CA GLY A 23 4.65 -28.77 -5.51
C GLY A 23 5.62 -28.73 -6.71
N LYS A 24 6.15 -29.88 -7.12
CA LYS A 24 7.07 -29.96 -8.28
C LYS A 24 6.42 -29.55 -9.61
N ILE A 25 5.13 -29.78 -9.77
CA ILE A 25 4.40 -29.59 -11.05
C ILE A 25 3.05 -28.89 -10.83
N LEU A 26 2.39 -29.09 -9.70
CA LEU A 26 1.01 -28.59 -9.44
C LEU A 26 0.98 -27.65 -8.24
N LEU A 27 0.00 -26.73 -8.27
CA LEU A 27 -0.31 -25.88 -7.14
C LEU A 27 -0.97 -26.69 -6.01
N ASP A 28 -0.60 -26.39 -4.77
CA ASP A 28 -1.23 -26.95 -3.59
C ASP A 28 -2.40 -26.05 -3.13
N TYR A 29 -3.56 -26.30 -3.71
CA TYR A 29 -4.78 -25.53 -3.40
C TYR A 29 -5.18 -25.57 -1.93
N LYS A 30 -4.82 -26.63 -1.20
CA LYS A 30 -5.09 -26.73 0.24
C LYS A 30 -4.25 -25.71 1.02
N LYS A 31 -2.96 -25.60 0.68
CA LYS A 31 -2.08 -24.60 1.29
C LYS A 31 -2.50 -23.18 0.92
N ILE A 32 -2.86 -22.93 -0.34
CA ILE A 32 -3.35 -21.64 -0.82
C ILE A 32 -4.59 -21.23 -0.02
N ARG A 33 -5.55 -22.14 0.16
CA ARG A 33 -6.76 -21.88 0.93
C ARG A 33 -6.49 -21.59 2.40
N ASN A 34 -5.65 -22.37 3.04
CA ASN A 34 -5.29 -22.14 4.44
C ASN A 34 -4.64 -20.77 4.62
N TYR A 35 -3.68 -20.43 3.75
CA TYR A 35 -3.07 -19.11 3.73
C TYR A 35 -4.11 -18.00 3.55
N ALA A 36 -5.04 -18.18 2.61
CA ALA A 36 -6.08 -17.19 2.36
C ALA A 36 -7.01 -16.99 3.56
N VAL A 37 -7.40 -18.04 4.25
CA VAL A 37 -8.21 -17.96 5.50
C VAL A 37 -7.48 -17.16 6.57
N GLU A 38 -6.19 -17.41 6.79
CA GLU A 38 -5.38 -16.67 7.75
C GLU A 38 -5.24 -15.19 7.35
N ALA A 39 -4.97 -14.91 6.07
CA ALA A 39 -4.87 -13.56 5.55
C ALA A 39 -6.19 -12.79 5.65
N ILE A 40 -7.31 -13.40 5.31
CA ILE A 40 -8.65 -12.82 5.44
C ILE A 40 -8.90 -12.39 6.88
N LYS A 41 -8.61 -13.26 7.84
CA LYS A 41 -8.75 -12.95 9.27
C LYS A 41 -7.81 -11.85 9.74
N LYS A 42 -6.53 -11.94 9.37
CA LYS A 42 -5.49 -10.98 9.77
C LYS A 42 -5.76 -9.57 9.24
N PHE A 43 -6.22 -9.46 8.00
CA PHE A 43 -6.45 -8.20 7.31
C PHE A 43 -7.92 -7.76 7.33
N ASP A 44 -8.78 -8.44 8.13
CA ASP A 44 -10.22 -8.16 8.23
C ASP A 44 -10.88 -7.95 6.87
N ILE A 45 -10.64 -8.88 5.95
CA ILE A 45 -11.26 -8.86 4.62
C ILE A 45 -12.68 -9.40 4.71
N ARG A 46 -13.64 -8.69 4.13
CA ARG A 46 -15.04 -9.11 4.14
C ARG A 46 -15.61 -9.20 2.73
N PRO A 47 -16.41 -10.22 2.41
CA PRO A 47 -16.85 -11.31 3.30
C PRO A 47 -15.74 -12.34 3.59
N ASP A 48 -15.89 -13.06 4.70
CA ASP A 48 -14.94 -14.06 5.22
C ASP A 48 -15.05 -15.40 4.47
N ASN A 49 -14.85 -15.36 3.16
CA ASN A 49 -14.89 -16.55 2.31
C ASN A 49 -13.84 -16.43 1.18
N PRO A 50 -12.79 -17.28 1.17
CA PRO A 50 -11.71 -17.23 0.19
C PRO A 50 -12.15 -17.53 -1.25
N GLU A 51 -13.29 -18.21 -1.44
CA GLU A 51 -13.79 -18.62 -2.77
C GLU A 51 -14.59 -17.54 -3.49
N ILE A 52 -14.93 -16.44 -2.81
CA ILE A 52 -15.71 -15.37 -3.43
C ILE A 52 -14.88 -14.64 -4.49
N SER A 53 -15.53 -14.32 -5.61
CA SER A 53 -14.95 -13.47 -6.64
C SER A 53 -14.73 -12.05 -6.11
N THR A 54 -13.56 -11.50 -6.36
CA THR A 54 -13.20 -10.14 -5.94
C THR A 54 -14.02 -9.05 -6.65
N LYS A 55 -14.82 -9.40 -7.67
CA LYS A 55 -15.75 -8.51 -8.35
C LYS A 55 -16.89 -8.01 -7.45
N SER A 56 -17.30 -8.83 -6.49
CA SER A 56 -18.40 -8.51 -5.56
C SER A 56 -17.96 -7.70 -4.33
N LEU A 57 -16.67 -7.40 -4.21
CA LEU A 57 -16.13 -6.69 -3.04
C LEU A 57 -16.31 -5.17 -3.15
N SER A 58 -16.47 -4.53 -1.99
CA SER A 58 -16.31 -3.08 -1.88
C SER A 58 -14.87 -2.65 -2.21
N GLY A 59 -14.68 -1.37 -2.56
CA GLY A 59 -13.37 -0.81 -2.84
C GLY A 59 -12.39 -1.02 -1.68
N GLY A 60 -12.84 -0.80 -0.44
CA GLY A 60 -12.01 -1.00 0.75
C GLY A 60 -11.57 -2.45 0.93
N ASN A 61 -12.48 -3.44 0.76
CA ASN A 61 -12.09 -4.85 0.86
C ASN A 61 -11.18 -5.29 -0.29
N ALA A 62 -11.39 -4.78 -1.50
CA ALA A 62 -10.49 -5.04 -2.61
C ALA A 62 -9.08 -4.49 -2.34
N GLN A 63 -8.98 -3.30 -1.72
CA GLN A 63 -7.71 -2.70 -1.33
C GLN A 63 -7.04 -3.49 -0.18
N LYS A 64 -7.80 -3.95 0.82
CA LYS A 64 -7.27 -4.83 1.88
C LYS A 64 -6.62 -6.10 1.32
N ILE A 65 -7.16 -6.70 0.25
CA ILE A 65 -6.54 -7.85 -0.42
C ILE A 65 -5.19 -7.48 -1.04
N ILE A 66 -5.10 -6.31 -1.69
CA ILE A 66 -3.83 -5.84 -2.27
C ILE A 66 -2.80 -5.66 -1.17
N VAL A 67 -3.16 -4.96 -0.10
CA VAL A 67 -2.27 -4.74 1.06
C VAL A 67 -1.84 -6.07 1.68
N ALA A 68 -2.78 -7.00 1.91
CA ALA A 68 -2.49 -8.33 2.45
C ALA A 68 -1.50 -9.10 1.57
N ARG A 69 -1.65 -9.04 0.26
CA ARG A 69 -0.75 -9.69 -0.72
C ARG A 69 0.65 -9.11 -0.66
N GLU A 70 0.78 -7.77 -0.69
CA GLU A 70 2.07 -7.10 -0.73
C GLU A 70 2.81 -7.20 0.62
N LEU A 71 2.13 -6.93 1.72
CA LEU A 71 2.74 -7.05 3.06
C LEU A 71 3.06 -8.50 3.45
N GLY A 72 2.35 -9.47 2.86
CA GLY A 72 2.68 -10.89 3.03
C GLY A 72 3.89 -11.37 2.23
N SER A 73 4.48 -10.54 1.37
CA SER A 73 5.60 -10.95 0.49
C SER A 73 6.97 -10.98 1.19
N GLU A 74 7.07 -10.50 2.44
CA GLU A 74 8.33 -10.40 3.21
C GLU A 74 9.44 -9.60 2.50
N SER A 75 9.09 -8.72 1.56
CA SER A 75 10.04 -7.84 0.89
C SER A 75 10.69 -6.87 1.87
N ASP A 76 11.88 -6.36 1.54
CA ASP A 76 12.56 -5.35 2.35
C ASP A 76 12.11 -3.93 2.00
N LEU A 77 11.49 -3.75 0.83
CA LEU A 77 10.95 -2.48 0.34
C LEU A 77 9.51 -2.66 -0.12
N LEU A 78 8.63 -1.79 0.36
CA LEU A 78 7.25 -1.63 -0.10
C LEU A 78 7.13 -0.34 -0.90
N ILE A 79 6.58 -0.40 -2.10
CA ILE A 79 6.17 0.78 -2.87
C ILE A 79 4.65 0.88 -2.80
N ALA A 80 4.15 1.90 -2.11
CA ALA A 80 2.72 2.15 -1.92
C ALA A 80 2.33 3.42 -2.67
N SER A 81 1.61 3.25 -3.79
CA SER A 81 1.12 4.36 -4.59
C SER A 81 -0.39 4.53 -4.39
N GLN A 82 -0.80 5.67 -3.83
CA GLN A 82 -2.19 6.04 -3.56
C GLN A 82 -2.94 4.93 -2.79
N PRO A 83 -2.39 4.41 -1.67
CA PRO A 83 -2.91 3.19 -1.02
C PRO A 83 -4.31 3.34 -0.45
N THR A 84 -4.73 4.57 -0.13
CA THR A 84 -6.04 4.86 0.50
C THR A 84 -7.02 5.57 -0.43
N ARG A 85 -6.67 5.76 -1.71
CA ARG A 85 -7.51 6.52 -2.63
C ARG A 85 -8.86 5.85 -2.91
N GLY A 86 -9.96 6.58 -2.67
CA GLY A 86 -11.30 6.17 -3.05
C GLY A 86 -11.90 5.04 -2.21
N ILE A 87 -11.46 4.89 -0.97
CA ILE A 87 -11.99 3.93 -0.01
C ILE A 87 -12.60 4.63 1.22
N ASP A 88 -13.34 3.88 2.03
CA ASP A 88 -13.96 4.38 3.24
C ASP A 88 -12.96 4.65 4.38
N ILE A 89 -13.35 5.51 5.34
CA ILE A 89 -12.50 5.98 6.45
C ILE A 89 -11.95 4.79 7.28
N GLY A 90 -12.78 3.81 7.60
CA GLY A 90 -12.33 2.65 8.39
C GLY A 90 -11.28 1.81 7.66
N SER A 91 -11.38 1.72 6.33
CA SER A 91 -10.36 1.07 5.50
C SER A 91 -9.07 1.90 5.40
N ILE A 92 -9.17 3.24 5.39
CA ILE A 92 -8.00 4.14 5.42
C ILE A 92 -7.18 3.91 6.69
N GLU A 93 -7.82 3.99 7.86
CA GLU A 93 -7.16 3.78 9.16
C GLU A 93 -6.50 2.40 9.25
N PHE A 94 -7.21 1.38 8.77
CA PHE A 94 -6.68 0.02 8.75
C PHE A 94 -5.42 -0.09 7.88
N ILE A 95 -5.39 0.50 6.69
CA ILE A 95 -4.24 0.46 5.78
C ILE A 95 -3.07 1.24 6.37
N ARG A 96 -3.30 2.45 6.89
CA ARG A 96 -2.26 3.27 7.55
C ARG A 96 -1.62 2.51 8.72
N LYS A 97 -2.43 1.85 9.55
CA LYS A 97 -1.93 1.01 10.64
C LYS A 97 -1.02 -0.11 10.14
N ASN A 98 -1.43 -0.84 9.09
CA ASN A 98 -0.62 -1.93 8.54
C ASN A 98 0.68 -1.43 7.90
N ILE A 99 0.69 -0.26 7.26
CA ILE A 99 1.90 0.38 6.74
C ILE A 99 2.87 0.72 7.89
N ASN A 100 2.36 1.30 8.99
CA ASN A 100 3.16 1.60 10.17
C ASN A 100 3.71 0.34 10.86
N GLU A 101 2.93 -0.73 10.95
CA GLU A 101 3.39 -2.02 11.45
C GLU A 101 4.50 -2.62 10.56
N TYR A 102 4.43 -2.44 9.25
CA TYR A 102 5.48 -2.88 8.33
C TYR A 102 6.77 -2.08 8.52
N LYS A 103 6.66 -0.75 8.66
CA LYS A 103 7.76 0.16 8.98
C LYS A 103 8.45 -0.21 10.30
N SER A 104 7.67 -0.51 11.35
CA SER A 104 8.20 -0.86 12.68
C SER A 104 9.05 -2.14 12.70
N ARG A 105 8.93 -2.98 11.66
CA ARG A 105 9.79 -4.18 11.47
C ARG A 105 11.12 -3.85 10.77
N GLY A 106 11.46 -2.57 10.62
CA GLY A 106 12.68 -2.14 9.94
C GLY A 106 12.64 -2.23 8.42
N LYS A 107 11.45 -2.31 7.82
CA LYS A 107 11.28 -2.37 6.37
C LYS A 107 11.22 -0.97 5.76
N GLY A 108 11.79 -0.82 4.55
CA GLY A 108 11.71 0.42 3.79
C GLY A 108 10.33 0.61 3.14
N ILE A 109 9.83 1.85 3.10
CA ILE A 109 8.58 2.18 2.45
C ILE A 109 8.77 3.42 1.57
N LEU A 110 8.42 3.31 0.29
CA LEU A 110 8.23 4.44 -0.59
C LEU A 110 6.72 4.69 -0.75
N LEU A 111 6.22 5.71 -0.05
CA LEU A 111 4.83 6.14 -0.14
C LEU A 111 4.70 7.25 -1.19
N VAL A 112 3.80 7.10 -2.14
CA VAL A 112 3.39 8.13 -3.10
C VAL A 112 1.90 8.40 -2.87
N SER A 113 1.57 9.60 -2.40
CA SER A 113 0.18 9.99 -2.14
C SER A 113 -0.05 11.46 -2.48
N ALA A 114 -1.26 11.78 -2.92
CA ALA A 114 -1.76 13.15 -3.06
C ALA A 114 -2.42 13.66 -1.77
N GLU A 115 -2.70 12.77 -0.82
CA GLU A 115 -3.31 13.09 0.47
C GLU A 115 -2.22 13.55 1.44
N LEU A 116 -2.17 14.87 1.70
CA LEU A 116 -1.14 15.49 2.53
C LEU A 116 -1.09 14.87 3.94
N GLU A 117 -2.25 14.68 4.57
CA GLU A 117 -2.37 14.05 5.88
C GLU A 117 -1.78 12.64 5.91
N GLU A 118 -1.98 11.84 4.85
CA GLU A 118 -1.41 10.50 4.74
C GLU A 118 0.11 10.55 4.70
N VAL A 119 0.68 11.42 3.85
CA VAL A 119 2.13 11.59 3.72
C VAL A 119 2.74 12.05 5.03
N MET A 120 2.17 13.07 5.67
CA MET A 120 2.69 13.64 6.91
C MET A 120 2.62 12.67 8.08
N SER A 121 1.56 11.86 8.17
CA SER A 121 1.36 10.92 9.29
C SER A 121 2.20 9.65 9.20
N LEU A 122 2.68 9.26 8.00
CA LEU A 122 3.36 7.97 7.79
C LEU A 122 4.84 8.09 7.50
N SER A 123 5.31 9.27 7.03
CA SER A 123 6.65 9.41 6.47
C SER A 123 7.65 10.00 7.47
N ASP A 124 8.89 9.52 7.45
CA ASP A 124 10.01 10.11 8.19
C ASP A 124 10.69 11.22 7.37
N ARG A 125 10.60 11.14 6.04
CA ARG A 125 11.10 12.12 5.09
C ARG A 125 10.09 12.31 3.96
N ILE A 126 9.90 13.54 3.54
CA ILE A 126 8.94 13.91 2.50
C ILE A 126 9.69 14.56 1.35
N ILE A 127 9.49 14.03 0.15
CA ILE A 127 9.99 14.63 -1.10
C ILE A 127 8.79 15.28 -1.78
N VAL A 128 8.85 16.58 -1.98
CA VAL A 128 7.82 17.32 -2.71
C VAL A 128 8.26 17.47 -4.14
N MET A 129 7.39 17.09 -5.07
CA MET A 129 7.63 17.18 -6.51
C MET A 129 6.76 18.28 -7.12
N TYR A 130 7.35 19.10 -8.01
CA TYR A 130 6.66 20.13 -8.76
C TYR A 130 7.20 20.18 -10.19
N GLU A 131 6.33 20.19 -11.19
CA GLU A 131 6.67 20.26 -12.63
C GLU A 131 7.79 19.31 -13.08
N GLY A 132 7.74 18.05 -12.58
CA GLY A 132 8.70 17.00 -12.95
C GLY A 132 10.07 17.09 -12.26
N GLY A 133 10.25 18.04 -11.32
CA GLY A 133 11.45 18.18 -10.50
C GLY A 133 11.17 18.02 -9.01
N ILE A 134 12.22 17.90 -8.20
CA ILE A 134 12.15 17.93 -6.74
C ILE A 134 12.12 19.38 -6.31
N ALA A 135 11.02 19.85 -5.70
CA ALA A 135 10.88 21.20 -5.15
C ALA A 135 11.53 21.31 -3.76
N GLY A 136 11.54 20.23 -2.99
CA GLY A 136 12.22 20.19 -1.69
C GLY A 136 12.15 18.81 -1.05
N ILE A 137 13.00 18.64 -0.03
CA ILE A 137 13.05 17.44 0.82
C ILE A 137 12.96 17.92 2.26
N LEU A 138 11.98 17.42 3.00
CA LEU A 138 11.72 17.78 4.39
C LEU A 138 11.83 16.55 5.30
N SER A 139 12.32 16.73 6.52
CA SER A 139 12.13 15.76 7.59
C SER A 139 10.68 15.79 8.09
N ALA A 140 10.25 14.79 8.85
CA ALA A 140 8.92 14.79 9.46
C ALA A 140 8.69 16.01 10.37
N GLU A 141 9.73 16.50 11.04
CA GLU A 141 9.67 17.66 11.95
C GLU A 141 9.53 18.99 11.19
N GLU A 142 10.13 19.11 10.01
CA GLU A 142 10.06 20.30 9.15
C GLU A 142 8.80 20.35 8.30
N ALA A 143 8.13 19.21 8.13
CA ALA A 143 6.95 19.07 7.30
C ALA A 143 5.72 19.62 8.00
N THR A 144 5.42 20.89 7.77
CA THR A 144 4.13 21.52 8.11
C THR A 144 3.26 21.63 6.86
N GLU A 145 1.94 21.71 7.02
CA GLU A 145 1.03 21.93 5.88
C GLU A 145 1.45 23.16 5.06
N GLU A 146 1.92 24.19 5.73
CA GLU A 146 2.38 25.43 5.10
C GLU A 146 3.65 25.20 4.27
N ASN A 147 4.68 24.55 4.84
CA ASN A 147 5.94 24.27 4.15
C ASN A 147 5.75 23.35 2.94
N VAL A 148 4.99 22.27 3.12
CA VAL A 148 4.70 21.33 2.03
C VAL A 148 3.84 22.02 0.96
N GLY A 149 2.81 22.76 1.36
CA GLY A 149 1.94 23.52 0.45
C GLY A 149 2.74 24.56 -0.36
N PHE A 150 3.67 25.28 0.25
CA PHE A 150 4.56 26.21 -0.42
C PHE A 150 5.41 25.53 -1.49
N LEU A 151 6.04 24.40 -1.16
CA LEU A 151 6.83 23.62 -2.13
C LEU A 151 5.97 23.03 -3.26
N MET A 152 4.72 22.62 -2.97
CA MET A 152 3.79 22.13 -3.99
C MET A 152 3.37 23.18 -5.00
N THR A 153 3.51 24.46 -4.69
CA THR A 153 3.24 25.58 -5.61
C THR A 153 4.50 26.07 -6.34
N GLY A 154 5.64 25.40 -6.16
CA GLY A 154 6.90 25.76 -6.79
C GLY A 154 7.68 26.86 -6.06
N GLY A 155 7.36 27.11 -4.78
CA GLY A 155 7.91 28.23 -4.01
C GLY A 155 9.44 28.32 -3.91
N ASN A 156 10.18 27.21 -4.06
CA ASN A 156 11.65 27.23 -4.12
C ASN A 156 12.21 27.36 -5.55
N LYS A 157 11.44 27.01 -6.59
CA LYS A 157 11.87 27.18 -7.99
C LYS A 157 11.86 28.64 -8.44
N ALA A 158 11.04 29.49 -7.82
CA ALA A 158 11.02 30.92 -8.13
C ALA A 158 12.37 31.59 -7.89
N ASN A 159 13.21 31.10 -6.98
CA ASN A 159 14.52 31.67 -6.67
C ASN A 159 15.65 31.20 -7.60
N GLU A 160 15.45 30.17 -8.45
CA GLU A 160 16.48 29.71 -9.42
C GLU A 160 16.42 30.42 -10.76
N TYR A 161 15.31 31.09 -11.08
CA TYR A 161 15.15 31.84 -12.32
C TYR A 161 15.49 33.37 -12.19
N GLU A 162 15.83 33.83 -10.97
CA GLU A 162 16.24 35.21 -10.70
C GLU A 162 17.77 35.42 -10.59
N LYS A 163 18.58 34.46 -11.07
CA LYS A 163 20.04 34.60 -11.10
C LYS A 163 20.55 34.58 -12.54
#